data_e41ac6772ffc398ec8d35a6ec15be82f
#
_entry.id   e41ac6772ffc398ec8d35a6ec15be82f
#
_cell.length_a   1.000
_cell.length_b   1.000
_cell.length_c   1.000
_cell.angle_alpha   90.00
_cell.angle_beta   90.00
_cell.angle_gamma   90.00
#
_symmetry.space_group_name_H-M   'P 1'
#
loop_
_entity.id
_entity.type
_entity.pdbx_description
1 polymer ?
#
loop_
_entity_poly.entity_id
_entity_poly.type
_entity_poly.pdbx_seq_one_letter_code
_entity_poly.pdbx_strand_id
1 'polypeptide(L)'
;MDLSSFYRLFFYLPQRLFSPLKVREIPEDRVDIWVHCSSLGEVMAAKPLVDCFLSKKLRILMTVFTPAGFNKASELWKEKVKVLRFPLDSYFHLRKIIEKTKPKIFVNLETELWPNLLTLIGKNKITAFLVNGRLSERNFKRSRLIRGTFKRLLEPFEKIYAQSEEDKERFIKLGAKKEQVVVTGNIKIDSIDADLKGFNREELGIRSEDFVILFASLREKEERQILPIIKELLSKFNNLKIFVAPRHLNRVEPIASELTRMGVSFVRWSEGRLGGEGVLIIDVLGKLRNFYYFADLVVMGGTFAPYGGHNIIEPVSASRVVIVGPFYSNIKKEVKELREQGAIFVVSNKDELVKKIDELVGKRDLLKQLGEKAREWLLSKQGISKRICEEILLHFEEGSGF
;
A
#
# COMPACT_ATOMS: atom_id res chain seq x y z
N MET A 1 -21.69 -27.76 9.68
CA MET A 1 -21.46 -26.41 10.26
C MET A 1 -20.69 -25.63 9.22
N ASP A 2 -21.25 -24.53 8.69
CA ASP A 2 -20.53 -23.78 7.66
C ASP A 2 -19.36 -23.00 8.27
N LEU A 3 -18.40 -22.61 7.43
CA LEU A 3 -17.17 -21.93 7.85
C LEU A 3 -17.48 -20.60 8.57
N SER A 4 -18.61 -19.95 8.26
CA SER A 4 -19.07 -18.72 8.89
C SER A 4 -19.56 -18.98 10.32
N SER A 5 -20.20 -20.09 10.57
CA SER A 5 -20.64 -20.53 11.91
C SER A 5 -19.45 -20.96 12.78
N PHE A 6 -18.47 -21.67 12.17
CA PHE A 6 -17.22 -22.02 12.85
C PHE A 6 -16.38 -20.77 13.19
N TYR A 7 -16.27 -19.83 12.24
CA TYR A 7 -15.57 -18.56 12.46
C TYR A 7 -16.24 -17.76 13.58
N ARG A 8 -17.59 -17.67 13.58
CA ARG A 8 -18.36 -16.99 14.64
C ARG A 8 -18.12 -17.65 16.00
N LEU A 9 -18.13 -18.98 16.08
CA LEU A 9 -17.90 -19.70 17.33
C LEU A 9 -16.48 -19.46 17.88
N PHE A 10 -15.47 -19.49 17.02
CA PHE A 10 -14.07 -19.28 17.40
C PHE A 10 -13.81 -17.84 17.82
N PHE A 11 -14.40 -16.86 17.15
CA PHE A 11 -14.21 -15.42 17.44
C PHE A 11 -15.26 -14.81 18.40
N TYR A 12 -16.28 -15.56 18.78
CA TYR A 12 -17.36 -15.06 19.68
C TYR A 12 -17.01 -15.17 21.18
N LEU A 13 -16.34 -16.24 21.59
CA LEU A 13 -16.17 -16.59 23.01
C LEU A 13 -14.92 -16.00 23.72
N PRO A 14 -13.71 -15.91 23.14
CA PRO A 14 -12.52 -15.45 23.89
C PRO A 14 -12.26 -13.95 23.86
N GLN A 15 -12.95 -13.18 23.04
CA GLN A 15 -12.52 -11.82 22.66
C GLN A 15 -12.83 -10.72 23.67
N ARG A 16 -13.65 -10.99 24.70
CA ARG A 16 -13.80 -10.03 25.81
C ARG A 16 -12.46 -9.75 26.51
N LEU A 17 -11.53 -10.72 26.48
CA LEU A 17 -10.24 -10.66 27.15
C LEU A 17 -9.11 -10.10 26.29
N PHE A 18 -9.22 -10.14 24.95
CA PHE A 18 -8.13 -9.83 24.03
C PHE A 18 -8.37 -8.63 23.11
N SER A 19 -9.53 -7.96 23.22
CA SER A 19 -9.78 -6.77 22.38
C SER A 19 -8.92 -5.58 22.84
N PRO A 20 -8.15 -4.96 21.94
CA PRO A 20 -7.38 -3.76 22.25
C PRO A 20 -8.27 -2.53 22.50
N LEU A 21 -9.57 -2.62 22.19
CA LEU A 21 -10.53 -1.55 22.37
C LEU A 21 -11.25 -1.64 23.72
N LYS A 22 -11.07 -0.64 24.55
CA LYS A 22 -11.87 -0.49 25.76
C LYS A 22 -13.25 0.11 25.40
N VAL A 23 -14.32 -0.46 25.97
CA VAL A 23 -15.70 -0.03 25.69
C VAL A 23 -15.91 1.47 26.00
N ARG A 24 -15.15 2.02 26.97
CA ARG A 24 -15.21 3.43 27.35
C ARG A 24 -14.63 4.39 26.28
N GLU A 25 -13.79 3.87 25.37
CA GLU A 25 -13.15 4.63 24.31
C GLU A 25 -14.03 4.79 23.05
N ILE A 26 -15.16 4.07 22.98
CA ILE A 26 -16.10 4.18 21.86
C ILE A 26 -16.82 5.51 21.96
N PRO A 27 -16.71 6.42 20.94
CA PRO A 27 -17.40 7.71 20.96
C PRO A 27 -18.91 7.51 21.04
N GLU A 28 -19.59 8.43 21.69
CA GLU A 28 -21.06 8.43 21.81
C GLU A 28 -21.73 9.33 20.77
N ASP A 29 -20.91 10.10 20.03
CA ASP A 29 -21.41 10.99 18.99
C ASP A 29 -21.81 10.19 17.75
N ARG A 30 -22.92 10.56 17.14
CA ARG A 30 -23.31 10.06 15.83
C ARG A 30 -22.25 10.40 14.80
N VAL A 31 -21.95 9.45 13.92
CA VAL A 31 -21.06 9.66 12.77
C VAL A 31 -21.84 9.43 11.48
N ASP A 32 -21.41 10.09 10.42
CA ASP A 32 -22.05 9.97 9.12
C ASP A 32 -21.43 8.81 8.32
N ILE A 33 -20.11 8.70 8.36
CA ILE A 33 -19.34 7.68 7.65
C ILE A 33 -18.41 6.94 8.59
N TRP A 34 -18.40 5.61 8.49
CA TRP A 34 -17.42 4.74 9.13
C TRP A 34 -16.46 4.20 8.07
N VAL A 35 -15.18 4.55 8.15
CA VAL A 35 -14.12 4.06 7.27
C VAL A 35 -13.30 2.99 8.00
N HIS A 36 -13.04 1.85 7.35
CA HIS A 36 -12.16 0.81 7.88
C HIS A 36 -10.91 0.66 7.02
N CYS A 37 -9.73 0.68 7.67
CA CYS A 37 -8.42 0.43 7.08
C CYS A 37 -7.66 -0.57 7.94
N SER A 38 -6.94 -1.51 7.33
CA SER A 38 -6.12 -2.47 8.08
C SER A 38 -4.70 -1.97 8.31
N SER A 39 -4.10 -1.29 7.36
CA SER A 39 -2.66 -0.97 7.36
C SER A 39 -2.36 0.52 7.19
N LEU A 40 -1.10 0.88 7.48
CA LEU A 40 -0.56 2.21 7.17
C LEU A 40 -0.75 2.58 5.68
N GLY A 41 -0.51 1.61 4.78
CA GLY A 41 -0.65 1.83 3.34
C GLY A 41 -2.09 2.15 2.93
N GLU A 42 -3.07 1.51 3.57
CA GLU A 42 -4.50 1.78 3.34
C GLU A 42 -4.93 3.13 3.90
N VAL A 43 -4.44 3.51 5.08
CA VAL A 43 -4.68 4.84 5.68
C VAL A 43 -4.17 5.94 4.74
N MET A 44 -2.97 5.79 4.20
CA MET A 44 -2.42 6.75 3.23
C MET A 44 -3.22 6.78 1.93
N ALA A 45 -3.63 5.62 1.42
CA ALA A 45 -4.48 5.52 0.22
C ALA A 45 -5.87 6.14 0.43
N ALA A 46 -6.43 6.01 1.64
CA ALA A 46 -7.74 6.58 1.99
C ALA A 46 -7.70 8.10 2.15
N LYS A 47 -6.51 8.71 2.30
CA LYS A 47 -6.39 10.15 2.65
C LYS A 47 -7.19 11.06 1.70
N PRO A 48 -7.06 11.00 0.37
CA PRO A 48 -7.82 11.87 -0.53
C PRO A 48 -9.34 11.68 -0.42
N LEU A 49 -9.79 10.44 -0.20
CA LEU A 49 -11.20 10.11 -0.02
C LEU A 49 -11.75 10.68 1.29
N VAL A 50 -11.02 10.49 2.39
CA VAL A 50 -11.39 11.03 3.72
C VAL A 50 -11.38 12.54 3.73
N ASP A 51 -10.37 13.17 3.11
CA ASP A 51 -10.30 14.63 2.99
C ASP A 51 -11.47 15.19 2.16
N CYS A 52 -11.91 14.45 1.13
CA CYS A 52 -13.13 14.80 0.38
C CYS A 52 -14.37 14.76 1.29
N PHE A 53 -14.58 13.72 2.09
CA PHE A 53 -15.69 13.65 3.04
C PHE A 53 -15.64 14.78 4.09
N LEU A 54 -14.45 15.08 4.60
CA LEU A 54 -14.26 16.19 5.55
C LEU A 54 -14.59 17.55 4.93
N SER A 55 -14.28 17.76 3.64
CA SER A 55 -14.63 18.99 2.91
C SER A 55 -16.14 19.23 2.84
N LYS A 56 -16.92 18.16 2.93
CA LYS A 56 -18.39 18.17 3.00
C LYS A 56 -18.93 18.23 4.43
N LYS A 57 -18.06 18.49 5.41
CA LYS A 57 -18.40 18.61 6.84
C LYS A 57 -19.02 17.34 7.45
N LEU A 58 -18.73 16.16 6.90
CA LEU A 58 -19.21 14.88 7.41
C LEU A 58 -18.40 14.45 8.63
N ARG A 59 -19.08 13.84 9.61
CA ARG A 59 -18.47 13.28 10.82
C ARG A 59 -17.98 11.86 10.50
N ILE A 60 -16.70 11.62 10.71
CA ILE A 60 -16.05 10.38 10.29
C ILE A 60 -15.53 9.61 11.50
N LEU A 61 -15.87 8.34 11.56
CA LEU A 61 -15.19 7.32 12.37
C LEU A 61 -14.25 6.54 11.48
N MET A 62 -13.01 6.36 11.92
CA MET A 62 -12.06 5.45 11.27
C MET A 62 -11.63 4.36 12.23
N THR A 63 -11.71 3.10 11.80
CA THR A 63 -11.11 1.98 12.52
C THR A 63 -9.88 1.49 11.79
N VAL A 64 -8.79 1.24 12.53
CA VAL A 64 -7.51 0.80 11.96
C VAL A 64 -6.96 -0.41 12.71
N PHE A 65 -6.55 -1.45 11.94
CA PHE A 65 -6.09 -2.70 12.56
C PHE A 65 -4.64 -2.62 13.08
N THR A 66 -3.67 -2.18 12.26
CA THR A 66 -2.26 -2.15 12.67
C THR A 66 -1.91 -0.93 13.54
N PRO A 67 -0.98 -1.07 14.53
CA PRO A 67 -0.52 0.05 15.33
C PRO A 67 0.04 1.22 14.51
N ALA A 68 0.85 0.91 13.51
CA ALA A 68 1.46 1.94 12.63
C ALA A 68 0.40 2.73 11.85
N GLY A 69 -0.62 2.04 11.33
CA GLY A 69 -1.75 2.69 10.65
C GLY A 69 -2.58 3.55 11.60
N PHE A 70 -2.87 3.06 12.81
CA PHE A 70 -3.60 3.80 13.84
C PHE A 70 -2.88 5.11 14.21
N ASN A 71 -1.59 5.03 14.50
CA ASN A 71 -0.78 6.20 14.86
C ASN A 71 -0.77 7.22 13.71
N LYS A 72 -0.62 6.76 12.47
CA LYS A 72 -0.63 7.64 11.29
C LYS A 72 -1.98 8.29 11.04
N ALA A 73 -3.08 7.56 11.18
CA ALA A 73 -4.42 8.12 11.05
C ALA A 73 -4.69 9.20 12.13
N SER A 74 -4.28 8.94 13.37
CA SER A 74 -4.40 9.90 14.48
C SER A 74 -3.56 11.15 14.25
N GLU A 75 -2.36 11.01 13.69
CA GLU A 75 -1.49 12.13 13.31
C GLU A 75 -2.10 12.99 12.19
N LEU A 76 -2.61 12.34 11.12
CA LEU A 76 -3.10 13.01 9.92
C LEU A 76 -4.34 13.87 10.19
N TRP A 77 -5.29 13.34 10.93
CA TRP A 77 -6.58 14.01 11.07
C TRP A 77 -6.87 14.55 12.48
N LYS A 78 -6.03 14.19 13.48
CA LYS A 78 -6.18 14.66 14.86
C LYS A 78 -7.65 14.57 15.33
N GLU A 79 -8.24 15.69 15.70
CA GLU A 79 -9.63 15.76 16.19
C GLU A 79 -10.69 15.74 15.07
N LYS A 80 -10.28 15.90 13.80
CA LYS A 80 -11.21 15.94 12.66
C LYS A 80 -11.86 14.59 12.36
N VAL A 81 -11.18 13.49 12.70
CA VAL A 81 -11.65 12.10 12.51
C VAL A 81 -11.55 11.37 13.85
N LYS A 82 -12.60 10.69 14.24
CA LYS A 82 -12.56 9.79 15.40
C LYS A 82 -11.83 8.51 15.00
N VAL A 83 -10.61 8.28 15.50
CA VAL A 83 -9.80 7.10 15.15
C VAL A 83 -9.83 6.09 16.28
N LEU A 84 -10.18 4.84 15.97
CA LEU A 84 -10.19 3.70 16.89
C LEU A 84 -9.32 2.55 16.39
N ARG A 85 -8.74 1.80 17.33
CA ARG A 85 -8.16 0.49 17.03
C ARG A 85 -9.27 -0.49 16.65
N PHE A 86 -9.08 -1.23 15.55
CA PHE A 86 -10.04 -2.25 15.15
C PHE A 86 -10.09 -3.40 16.19
N PRO A 87 -11.30 -3.79 16.66
CA PRO A 87 -11.46 -4.74 17.77
C PRO A 87 -11.40 -6.21 17.33
N LEU A 88 -10.47 -6.59 16.44
CA LEU A 88 -10.25 -7.98 15.98
C LEU A 88 -11.55 -8.72 15.55
N ASP A 89 -12.45 -8.05 14.84
CA ASP A 89 -13.76 -8.58 14.42
C ASP A 89 -14.66 -9.08 15.57
N SER A 90 -14.49 -8.53 16.77
CA SER A 90 -15.32 -8.86 17.94
C SER A 90 -16.75 -8.41 17.75
N TYR A 91 -17.70 -9.33 17.63
CA TYR A 91 -19.13 -9.05 17.44
C TYR A 91 -19.67 -8.07 18.49
N PHE A 92 -19.31 -8.27 19.75
CA PHE A 92 -19.77 -7.44 20.87
C PHE A 92 -19.28 -5.98 20.76
N HIS A 93 -18.00 -5.77 20.46
CA HIS A 93 -17.44 -4.43 20.35
C HIS A 93 -17.93 -3.72 19.07
N LEU A 94 -18.01 -4.42 17.95
CA LEU A 94 -18.52 -3.89 16.69
C LEU A 94 -20.00 -3.49 16.81
N ARG A 95 -20.81 -4.32 17.46
CA ARG A 95 -22.19 -4.01 17.76
C ARG A 95 -22.30 -2.73 18.60
N LYS A 96 -21.49 -2.59 19.66
CA LYS A 96 -21.47 -1.35 20.48
C LYS A 96 -21.02 -0.13 19.69
N ILE A 97 -20.05 -0.26 18.79
CA ILE A 97 -19.67 0.85 17.89
C ILE A 97 -20.89 1.29 17.10
N ILE A 98 -21.60 0.38 16.44
CA ILE A 98 -22.79 0.71 15.64
C ILE A 98 -23.89 1.33 16.49
N GLU A 99 -24.20 0.76 17.66
CA GLU A 99 -25.26 1.25 18.55
C GLU A 99 -25.00 2.69 19.04
N LYS A 100 -23.72 3.03 19.35
CA LYS A 100 -23.33 4.36 19.83
C LYS A 100 -23.20 5.36 18.70
N THR A 101 -22.51 4.99 17.61
CA THR A 101 -22.14 5.95 16.55
C THR A 101 -23.17 6.04 15.42
N LYS A 102 -24.01 5.03 15.22
CA LYS A 102 -25.10 4.96 14.21
C LYS A 102 -24.66 5.45 12.82
N PRO A 103 -23.61 4.87 12.21
CA PRO A 103 -23.12 5.30 10.92
C PRO A 103 -24.18 5.04 9.83
N LYS A 104 -24.33 5.95 8.88
CA LYS A 104 -25.19 5.77 7.70
C LYS A 104 -24.48 5.00 6.61
N ILE A 105 -23.19 5.27 6.43
CA ILE A 105 -22.33 4.69 5.39
C ILE A 105 -21.13 3.99 6.02
N PHE A 106 -20.78 2.84 5.47
CA PHE A 106 -19.58 2.09 5.79
C PHE A 106 -18.68 1.99 4.55
N VAL A 107 -17.41 2.40 4.67
CA VAL A 107 -16.41 2.32 3.60
C VAL A 107 -15.29 1.38 4.05
N ASN A 108 -15.14 0.27 3.34
CA ASN A 108 -14.08 -0.71 3.55
C ASN A 108 -12.95 -0.50 2.55
N LEU A 109 -11.73 -0.26 3.03
CA LEU A 109 -10.56 -0.12 2.16
C LEU A 109 -9.96 -1.48 1.85
N GLU A 110 -9.63 -1.70 0.59
CA GLU A 110 -9.10 -2.94 0.05
C GLU A 110 -9.98 -4.17 0.39
N THR A 111 -9.48 -5.39 0.25
CA THR A 111 -10.32 -6.59 0.40
C THR A 111 -10.22 -7.19 1.81
N GLU A 112 -10.49 -6.37 2.82
CA GLU A 112 -10.53 -6.77 4.23
C GLU A 112 -11.95 -7.20 4.64
N LEU A 113 -12.30 -8.44 4.35
CA LEU A 113 -13.67 -8.97 4.53
C LEU A 113 -13.83 -9.62 5.92
N TRP A 114 -14.15 -8.82 6.93
CA TRP A 114 -14.35 -9.24 8.31
C TRP A 114 -15.79 -9.76 8.52
N PRO A 115 -16.00 -11.07 8.80
CA PRO A 115 -17.34 -11.68 8.77
C PRO A 115 -18.32 -11.12 9.79
N ASN A 116 -17.91 -10.83 11.03
CA ASN A 116 -18.81 -10.27 12.03
C ASN A 116 -19.16 -8.82 11.72
N LEU A 117 -18.17 -8.04 11.29
CA LEU A 117 -18.38 -6.65 10.85
C LEU A 117 -19.40 -6.59 9.72
N LEU A 118 -19.16 -7.31 8.62
CA LEU A 118 -20.04 -7.29 7.45
C LEU A 118 -21.44 -7.84 7.75
N THR A 119 -21.54 -8.85 8.62
CA THR A 119 -22.85 -9.34 9.10
C THR A 119 -23.61 -8.25 9.86
N LEU A 120 -22.93 -7.49 10.72
CA LEU A 120 -23.54 -6.40 11.48
C LEU A 120 -23.91 -5.23 10.57
N ILE A 121 -23.09 -4.87 9.61
CA ILE A 121 -23.37 -3.83 8.59
C ILE A 121 -24.67 -4.19 7.86
N GLY A 122 -24.77 -5.41 7.32
CA GLY A 122 -25.98 -5.86 6.62
C GLY A 122 -27.23 -5.90 7.52
N LYS A 123 -27.11 -6.42 8.76
CA LYS A 123 -28.24 -6.46 9.72
C LYS A 123 -28.76 -5.09 10.11
N ASN A 124 -27.89 -4.09 10.20
CA ASN A 124 -28.28 -2.73 10.56
C ASN A 124 -28.61 -1.87 9.33
N LYS A 125 -28.65 -2.46 8.13
CA LYS A 125 -28.96 -1.78 6.86
C LYS A 125 -28.07 -0.55 6.62
N ILE A 126 -26.80 -0.64 7.00
CA ILE A 126 -25.81 0.40 6.75
C ILE A 126 -25.33 0.26 5.31
N THR A 127 -25.45 1.31 4.51
CA THR A 127 -24.98 1.30 3.11
C THR A 127 -23.46 1.11 3.07
N ALA A 128 -22.97 0.07 2.40
CA ALA A 128 -21.57 -0.30 2.43
C ALA A 128 -20.90 -0.19 1.07
N PHE A 129 -19.65 0.29 1.05
CA PHE A 129 -18.81 0.40 -0.13
C PHE A 129 -17.47 -0.28 0.11
N LEU A 130 -17.02 -1.09 -0.87
CA LEU A 130 -15.64 -1.61 -0.88
C LEU A 130 -14.84 -0.78 -1.87
N VAL A 131 -13.85 -0.06 -1.37
CA VAL A 131 -13.03 0.85 -2.16
C VAL A 131 -11.64 0.26 -2.35
N ASN A 132 -11.08 0.40 -3.54
CA ASN A 132 -9.77 -0.12 -3.93
C ASN A 132 -9.72 -1.66 -3.90
N GLY A 133 -10.83 -2.31 -4.26
CA GLY A 133 -10.99 -3.77 -4.22
C GLY A 133 -9.97 -4.48 -5.10
N ARG A 134 -9.22 -5.43 -4.49
CA ARG A 134 -8.20 -6.21 -5.18
C ARG A 134 -8.15 -7.64 -4.67
N LEU A 135 -7.99 -8.58 -5.59
CA LEU A 135 -7.82 -10.00 -5.28
C LEU A 135 -6.62 -10.57 -6.03
N SER A 136 -5.53 -10.88 -5.33
CA SER A 136 -4.42 -11.60 -5.94
C SER A 136 -4.88 -12.98 -6.44
N GLU A 137 -4.22 -13.51 -7.46
CA GLU A 137 -4.56 -14.82 -8.01
C GLU A 137 -4.54 -15.93 -6.95
N ARG A 138 -3.56 -15.88 -6.05
CA ARG A 138 -3.44 -16.82 -4.93
C ARG A 138 -4.64 -16.74 -3.99
N ASN A 139 -5.06 -15.53 -3.62
CA ASN A 139 -6.22 -15.32 -2.75
C ASN A 139 -7.50 -15.73 -3.48
N PHE A 140 -7.66 -15.40 -4.75
CA PHE A 140 -8.79 -15.83 -5.56
C PHE A 140 -8.92 -17.35 -5.64
N LYS A 141 -7.82 -18.09 -5.93
CA LYS A 141 -7.83 -19.57 -5.95
C LYS A 141 -8.27 -20.16 -4.62
N ARG A 142 -7.80 -19.61 -3.49
CA ARG A 142 -8.21 -20.05 -2.14
C ARG A 142 -9.68 -19.70 -1.85
N SER A 143 -10.11 -18.50 -2.20
CA SER A 143 -11.47 -18.03 -1.98
C SER A 143 -12.52 -18.80 -2.76
N ARG A 144 -12.16 -19.34 -3.93
CA ARG A 144 -13.06 -20.23 -4.71
C ARG A 144 -13.51 -21.45 -3.94
N LEU A 145 -12.66 -22.00 -3.05
CA LEU A 145 -13.00 -23.18 -2.23
C LEU A 145 -14.13 -22.87 -1.23
N ILE A 146 -14.31 -21.61 -0.86
CA ILE A 146 -15.31 -21.13 0.08
C ILE A 146 -16.23 -20.07 -0.56
N ARG A 147 -16.53 -20.23 -1.85
CA ARG A 147 -17.31 -19.26 -2.65
C ARG A 147 -18.63 -18.86 -1.98
N GLY A 148 -19.34 -19.82 -1.39
CA GLY A 148 -20.61 -19.55 -0.70
C GLY A 148 -20.46 -18.56 0.47
N THR A 149 -19.37 -18.66 1.23
CA THR A 149 -19.02 -17.70 2.28
C THR A 149 -18.66 -16.33 1.68
N PHE A 150 -17.81 -16.31 0.65
CA PHE A 150 -17.46 -15.06 -0.04
C PHE A 150 -18.67 -14.32 -0.59
N LYS A 151 -19.59 -15.02 -1.25
CA LYS A 151 -20.85 -14.43 -1.73
C LYS A 151 -21.58 -13.69 -0.61
N ARG A 152 -21.74 -14.33 0.57
CA ARG A 152 -22.42 -13.71 1.73
C ARG A 152 -21.65 -12.49 2.27
N LEU A 153 -20.30 -12.50 2.21
CA LEU A 153 -19.48 -11.39 2.65
C LEU A 153 -19.51 -10.20 1.68
N LEU A 154 -19.75 -10.46 0.39
CA LEU A 154 -19.86 -9.42 -0.62
C LEU A 154 -21.29 -8.84 -0.74
N GLU A 155 -22.29 -9.57 -0.27
CA GLU A 155 -23.71 -9.17 -0.37
C GLU A 155 -24.05 -7.82 0.30
N PRO A 156 -23.47 -7.43 1.46
CA PRO A 156 -23.77 -6.15 2.08
C PRO A 156 -23.28 -4.91 1.31
N PHE A 157 -22.35 -5.07 0.36
CA PHE A 157 -21.82 -3.92 -0.37
C PHE A 157 -22.79 -3.46 -1.46
N GLU A 158 -23.11 -2.17 -1.47
CA GLU A 158 -23.85 -1.51 -2.54
C GLU A 158 -23.00 -1.45 -3.82
N LYS A 159 -21.74 -1.01 -3.68
CA LYS A 159 -20.74 -0.98 -4.76
C LYS A 159 -19.39 -1.50 -4.30
N ILE A 160 -18.68 -2.13 -5.25
CA ILE A 160 -17.30 -2.60 -5.13
C ILE A 160 -16.47 -1.90 -6.21
N TYR A 161 -15.64 -0.97 -5.79
CA TYR A 161 -14.73 -0.22 -6.67
C TYR A 161 -13.44 -1.01 -6.83
N ALA A 162 -13.35 -1.78 -7.91
CA ALA A 162 -12.22 -2.66 -8.21
C ALA A 162 -11.05 -1.91 -8.87
N GLN A 163 -9.81 -2.37 -8.60
CA GLN A 163 -8.62 -1.75 -9.20
C GLN A 163 -8.46 -2.06 -10.69
N SER A 164 -8.97 -3.21 -11.17
CA SER A 164 -8.79 -3.67 -12.55
C SER A 164 -9.99 -4.50 -13.03
N GLU A 165 -10.08 -4.70 -14.36
CA GLU A 165 -11.07 -5.62 -14.95
C GLU A 165 -10.86 -7.05 -14.44
N GLU A 166 -9.60 -7.47 -14.23
CA GLU A 166 -9.28 -8.78 -13.67
C GLU A 166 -9.82 -8.94 -12.24
N ASP A 167 -9.69 -7.90 -11.40
CA ASP A 167 -10.27 -7.92 -10.05
C ASP A 167 -11.79 -7.95 -10.09
N LYS A 168 -12.42 -7.16 -10.98
CA LYS A 168 -13.86 -7.18 -11.21
C LYS A 168 -14.37 -8.59 -11.57
N GLU A 169 -13.72 -9.23 -12.53
CA GLU A 169 -14.08 -10.61 -12.89
C GLU A 169 -13.94 -11.59 -11.70
N ARG A 170 -12.88 -11.44 -10.91
CA ARG A 170 -12.66 -12.27 -9.72
C ARG A 170 -13.75 -12.06 -8.67
N PHE A 171 -14.16 -10.81 -8.39
CA PHE A 171 -15.30 -10.55 -7.49
C PHE A 171 -16.59 -11.16 -7.99
N ILE A 172 -16.91 -11.02 -9.28
CA ILE A 172 -18.12 -11.64 -9.89
C ILE A 172 -18.05 -13.16 -9.77
N LYS A 173 -16.91 -13.79 -10.08
CA LYS A 173 -16.71 -15.25 -9.93
C LYS A 173 -16.84 -15.73 -8.48
N LEU A 174 -16.57 -14.87 -7.50
CA LEU A 174 -16.76 -15.15 -6.06
C LEU A 174 -18.18 -14.88 -5.56
N GLY A 175 -19.05 -14.31 -6.39
CA GLY A 175 -20.48 -14.17 -6.11
C GLY A 175 -20.99 -12.74 -5.94
N ALA A 176 -20.17 -11.72 -6.22
CA ALA A 176 -20.66 -10.35 -6.40
C ALA A 176 -21.56 -10.26 -7.65
N LYS A 177 -22.57 -9.39 -7.61
CA LYS A 177 -23.40 -9.09 -8.79
C LYS A 177 -22.61 -8.24 -9.78
N LYS A 178 -22.88 -8.40 -11.08
CA LYS A 178 -22.14 -7.66 -12.14
C LYS A 178 -22.30 -6.16 -12.02
N GLU A 179 -23.51 -5.69 -11.71
CA GLU A 179 -23.88 -4.28 -11.52
C GLU A 179 -23.29 -3.66 -10.23
N GLN A 180 -22.90 -4.52 -9.29
CA GLN A 180 -22.28 -4.11 -8.02
C GLN A 180 -20.80 -3.75 -8.19
N VAL A 181 -20.10 -4.27 -9.22
CA VAL A 181 -18.65 -4.12 -9.37
C VAL A 181 -18.31 -3.14 -10.49
N VAL A 182 -17.66 -2.05 -10.12
CA VAL A 182 -17.20 -0.97 -11.02
C VAL A 182 -15.67 -0.90 -11.00
N VAL A 183 -15.04 -0.79 -12.16
CA VAL A 183 -13.58 -0.60 -12.24
C VAL A 183 -13.26 0.89 -12.18
N THR A 184 -12.52 1.30 -11.17
CA THR A 184 -12.12 2.70 -10.96
C THR A 184 -10.61 2.92 -11.06
N GLY A 185 -9.81 1.88 -10.88
CA GLY A 185 -8.36 2.01 -10.78
C GLY A 185 -7.86 2.00 -9.34
N ASN A 186 -6.56 2.26 -9.17
CA ASN A 186 -5.89 2.20 -7.87
C ASN A 186 -5.87 3.59 -7.22
N ILE A 187 -6.63 3.79 -6.12
CA ILE A 187 -6.72 5.08 -5.43
C ILE A 187 -5.38 5.55 -4.82
N LYS A 188 -4.38 4.67 -4.71
CA LYS A 188 -3.03 5.06 -4.25
C LYS A 188 -2.40 6.13 -5.13
N ILE A 189 -2.84 6.24 -6.39
CA ILE A 189 -2.40 7.29 -7.31
C ILE A 189 -2.77 8.68 -6.79
N ASP A 190 -3.94 8.82 -6.17
CA ASP A 190 -4.42 10.10 -5.64
C ASP A 190 -3.69 10.54 -4.36
N SER A 191 -3.03 9.60 -3.66
CA SER A 191 -2.26 9.91 -2.45
C SER A 191 -0.84 10.43 -2.75
N ILE A 192 -0.53 10.66 -4.02
CA ILE A 192 0.75 11.21 -4.46
C ILE A 192 0.72 12.72 -4.22
N ASP A 193 1.52 13.19 -3.23
CA ASP A 193 1.75 14.61 -3.07
C ASP A 193 2.67 15.10 -4.19
N ALA A 194 2.20 16.05 -4.97
CA ALA A 194 2.99 16.71 -6.00
C ALA A 194 4.15 17.56 -5.43
N ASP A 195 4.08 17.90 -4.14
CA ASP A 195 4.89 18.93 -3.48
C ASP A 195 5.93 18.39 -2.47
N LEU A 196 6.46 17.19 -2.67
CA LEU A 196 7.64 16.81 -1.89
C LEU A 196 8.82 17.68 -2.35
N LYS A 197 9.10 18.72 -1.57
CA LYS A 197 10.27 19.60 -1.76
C LYS A 197 11.53 18.75 -1.81
N GLY A 198 12.36 19.04 -2.78
CA GLY A 198 13.62 18.33 -2.99
C GLY A 198 14.46 18.34 -1.73
N PHE A 199 14.90 17.16 -1.35
CA PHE A 199 15.92 16.99 -0.33
C PHE A 199 17.28 17.32 -0.95
N ASN A 200 18.20 17.88 -0.15
CA ASN A 200 19.56 18.14 -0.60
C ASN A 200 20.38 16.83 -0.56
N ARG A 201 20.91 16.41 -1.72
CA ARG A 201 21.77 15.22 -1.83
C ARG A 201 23.07 15.37 -1.02
N GLU A 202 23.58 16.59 -0.89
CA GLU A 202 24.80 16.91 -0.14
C GLU A 202 24.65 16.61 1.36
N GLU A 203 23.44 16.77 1.92
CA GLU A 203 23.15 16.40 3.31
C GLU A 203 23.34 14.91 3.60
N LEU A 204 23.26 14.08 2.56
CA LEU A 204 23.52 12.64 2.63
C LEU A 204 24.97 12.26 2.30
N GLY A 205 25.83 13.22 2.01
CA GLY A 205 27.19 12.98 1.54
C GLY A 205 27.28 12.48 0.09
N ILE A 206 26.23 12.75 -0.72
CA ILE A 206 26.17 12.39 -2.14
C ILE A 206 26.67 13.59 -2.95
N ARG A 207 27.73 13.38 -3.72
CA ARG A 207 28.31 14.42 -4.60
C ARG A 207 27.49 14.53 -5.89
N SER A 208 27.67 15.61 -6.61
CA SER A 208 26.97 15.88 -7.88
C SER A 208 27.21 14.81 -8.95
N GLU A 209 28.44 14.28 -9.01
CA GLU A 209 28.86 13.23 -9.92
C GLU A 209 28.40 11.83 -9.53
N ASP A 210 28.03 11.60 -8.25
CA ASP A 210 27.65 10.27 -7.76
C ASP A 210 26.32 9.82 -8.35
N PHE A 211 26.29 8.62 -8.94
CA PHE A 211 25.08 7.97 -9.43
C PHE A 211 24.49 7.09 -8.32
N VAL A 212 23.20 7.27 -8.01
CA VAL A 212 22.56 6.58 -6.90
C VAL A 212 21.58 5.52 -7.40
N ILE A 213 21.78 4.26 -7.00
CA ILE A 213 20.82 3.17 -7.20
C ILE A 213 20.19 2.81 -5.87
N LEU A 214 18.85 2.82 -5.82
CA LEU A 214 18.10 2.38 -4.66
C LEU A 214 17.51 0.98 -4.89
N PHE A 215 17.99 0.01 -4.14
CA PHE A 215 17.35 -1.31 -3.98
C PHE A 215 16.25 -1.21 -2.93
N ALA A 216 15.02 -1.02 -3.39
CA ALA A 216 13.87 -0.69 -2.56
C ALA A 216 13.08 -1.92 -2.13
N SER A 217 12.75 -2.02 -0.85
CA SER A 217 11.89 -3.08 -0.28
C SER A 217 12.38 -4.51 -0.54
N LEU A 218 13.67 -4.75 -0.41
CA LEU A 218 14.26 -6.09 -0.56
C LEU A 218 13.69 -7.07 0.48
N ARG A 219 13.44 -8.30 0.01
CA ARG A 219 12.94 -9.40 0.82
C ARG A 219 14.03 -10.48 1.01
N GLU A 220 13.90 -11.23 2.10
CA GLU A 220 14.87 -12.23 2.54
C GLU A 220 15.40 -13.16 1.44
N LYS A 221 14.51 -13.70 0.58
CA LYS A 221 14.93 -14.62 -0.49
C LYS A 221 15.68 -13.93 -1.64
N GLU A 222 15.60 -12.60 -1.73
CA GLU A 222 16.25 -11.81 -2.77
C GLU A 222 17.66 -11.39 -2.39
N GLU A 223 17.92 -11.22 -1.09
CA GLU A 223 19.19 -10.74 -0.56
C GLU A 223 20.37 -11.54 -1.07
N ARG A 224 20.25 -12.88 -1.11
CA ARG A 224 21.32 -13.78 -1.60
C ARG A 224 21.67 -13.55 -3.08
N GLN A 225 20.75 -13.04 -3.87
CA GLN A 225 20.95 -12.74 -5.29
C GLN A 225 21.44 -11.31 -5.49
N ILE A 226 20.93 -10.37 -4.73
CA ILE A 226 21.13 -8.91 -4.91
C ILE A 226 22.44 -8.43 -4.25
N LEU A 227 22.78 -8.89 -3.05
CA LEU A 227 23.98 -8.40 -2.36
C LEU A 227 25.29 -8.66 -3.10
N PRO A 228 25.52 -9.84 -3.76
CA PRO A 228 26.68 -10.04 -4.62
C PRO A 228 26.73 -9.06 -5.80
N ILE A 229 25.57 -8.72 -6.40
CA ILE A 229 25.49 -7.73 -7.49
C ILE A 229 25.93 -6.35 -6.99
N ILE A 230 25.54 -5.96 -5.78
CA ILE A 230 25.96 -4.68 -5.16
C ILE A 230 27.48 -4.60 -5.11
N LYS A 231 28.17 -5.66 -4.66
CA LYS A 231 29.63 -5.70 -4.63
C LYS A 231 30.25 -5.58 -6.04
N GLU A 232 29.71 -6.32 -7.00
CA GLU A 232 30.15 -6.25 -8.40
C GLU A 232 30.04 -4.85 -8.97
N LEU A 233 28.87 -4.20 -8.81
CA LEU A 233 28.63 -2.84 -9.31
C LEU A 233 29.57 -1.81 -8.68
N LEU A 234 29.79 -1.87 -7.36
CA LEU A 234 30.71 -0.97 -6.67
C LEU A 234 32.17 -1.13 -7.10
N SER A 235 32.58 -2.35 -7.48
CA SER A 235 33.93 -2.58 -8.02
C SER A 235 34.09 -2.04 -9.45
N LYS A 236 32.98 -1.92 -10.19
CA LYS A 236 32.97 -1.49 -11.59
C LYS A 236 32.84 0.04 -11.75
N PHE A 237 32.15 0.71 -10.85
CA PHE A 237 31.83 2.14 -10.96
C PHE A 237 32.26 2.91 -9.71
N ASN A 238 33.29 3.75 -9.83
CA ASN A 238 33.87 4.51 -8.71
C ASN A 238 32.92 5.59 -8.13
N ASN A 239 32.00 6.11 -8.94
CA ASN A 239 31.04 7.13 -8.55
C ASN A 239 29.63 6.57 -8.26
N LEU A 240 29.53 5.27 -7.98
CA LEU A 240 28.27 4.63 -7.65
C LEU A 240 28.02 4.67 -6.15
N LYS A 241 26.80 5.07 -5.76
CA LYS A 241 26.27 4.95 -4.41
C LYS A 241 25.05 4.06 -4.43
N ILE A 242 24.96 3.15 -3.48
CA ILE A 242 23.87 2.18 -3.41
C ILE A 242 23.12 2.35 -2.11
N PHE A 243 21.81 2.55 -2.22
CA PHE A 243 20.90 2.53 -1.09
C PHE A 243 20.20 1.17 -1.02
N VAL A 244 20.15 0.60 0.18
CA VAL A 244 19.49 -0.69 0.43
C VAL A 244 18.39 -0.49 1.47
N ALA A 245 17.15 -0.66 1.06
CA ALA A 245 16.00 -0.59 1.94
C ALA A 245 15.37 -1.99 2.08
N PRO A 246 15.55 -2.69 3.21
CA PRO A 246 14.86 -3.95 3.45
C PRO A 246 13.36 -3.72 3.66
N ARG A 247 12.53 -4.68 3.27
CA ARG A 247 11.07 -4.62 3.50
C ARG A 247 10.70 -4.68 4.97
N HIS A 248 11.51 -5.36 5.77
CA HIS A 248 11.33 -5.54 7.21
C HIS A 248 12.62 -5.18 7.95
N LEU A 249 12.53 -4.40 9.03
CA LEU A 249 13.70 -3.93 9.78
C LEU A 249 14.53 -5.05 10.40
N ASN A 250 13.94 -6.21 10.71
CA ASN A 250 14.68 -7.37 11.21
C ASN A 250 15.66 -7.96 10.17
N ARG A 251 15.67 -7.44 8.93
CA ARG A 251 16.62 -7.83 7.89
C ARG A 251 17.84 -6.90 7.81
N VAL A 252 17.84 -5.80 8.54
CA VAL A 252 18.99 -4.85 8.58
C VAL A 252 20.26 -5.56 9.02
N GLU A 253 20.23 -6.24 10.17
CA GLU A 253 21.39 -6.97 10.71
C GLU A 253 21.90 -8.08 9.77
N PRO A 254 21.06 -8.97 9.23
CA PRO A 254 21.50 -9.95 8.23
C PRO A 254 22.16 -9.32 7.00
N ILE A 255 21.61 -8.22 6.46
CA ILE A 255 22.17 -7.50 5.32
C ILE A 255 23.53 -6.87 5.69
N ALA A 256 23.62 -6.20 6.83
CA ALA A 256 24.87 -5.59 7.33
C ALA A 256 25.97 -6.64 7.51
N SER A 257 25.65 -7.76 8.14
CA SER A 257 26.58 -8.88 8.35
C SER A 257 27.09 -9.46 7.03
N GLU A 258 26.21 -9.60 6.04
CA GLU A 258 26.59 -10.14 4.73
C GLU A 258 27.46 -9.14 3.95
N LEU A 259 27.16 -7.84 3.99
CA LEU A 259 28.02 -6.80 3.38
C LEU A 259 29.41 -6.80 4.03
N THR A 260 29.48 -6.89 5.38
CA THR A 260 30.76 -7.02 6.10
C THR A 260 31.54 -8.23 5.64
N ARG A 261 30.89 -9.43 5.55
CA ARG A 261 31.52 -10.66 5.08
C ARG A 261 32.08 -10.55 3.67
N MET A 262 31.41 -9.77 2.82
CA MET A 262 31.85 -9.49 1.44
C MET A 262 32.93 -8.39 1.35
N GLY A 263 33.28 -7.73 2.45
CA GLY A 263 34.23 -6.61 2.47
C GLY A 263 33.68 -5.33 1.83
N VAL A 264 32.36 -5.13 1.86
CA VAL A 264 31.68 -3.92 1.37
C VAL A 264 31.45 -2.98 2.53
N SER A 265 32.00 -1.77 2.46
CA SER A 265 31.78 -0.72 3.46
C SER A 265 30.38 -0.13 3.32
N PHE A 266 29.70 0.08 4.46
CA PHE A 266 28.37 0.67 4.51
C PHE A 266 28.21 1.54 5.76
N VAL A 267 27.19 2.40 5.71
CA VAL A 267 26.68 3.16 6.87
C VAL A 267 25.18 2.90 7.00
N ARG A 268 24.65 2.96 8.22
CA ARG A 268 23.21 2.91 8.46
C ARG A 268 22.67 4.34 8.49
N TRP A 269 21.46 4.53 7.98
CA TRP A 269 20.82 5.83 8.01
C TRP A 269 20.67 6.38 9.44
N SER A 270 20.39 5.53 10.43
CA SER A 270 20.29 5.94 11.84
C SER A 270 21.63 6.35 12.46
N GLU A 271 22.76 5.96 11.88
CA GLU A 271 24.11 6.24 12.37
C GLU A 271 24.73 7.48 11.72
N GLY A 272 24.24 7.89 10.54
CA GLY A 272 24.77 9.09 9.88
C GLY A 272 24.58 9.09 8.36
N ARG A 273 25.45 9.83 7.70
CA ARG A 273 25.49 10.03 6.25
C ARG A 273 26.68 9.30 5.62
N LEU A 274 26.65 9.14 4.29
CA LEU A 274 27.78 8.60 3.54
C LEU A 274 29.03 9.48 3.72
N GLY A 275 30.10 8.92 4.25
CA GLY A 275 31.39 9.60 4.40
C GLY A 275 32.40 9.23 3.30
N GLY A 276 32.33 8.03 2.80
CA GLY A 276 33.20 7.42 1.78
C GLY A 276 32.71 6.05 1.39
N GLU A 277 31.74 5.53 2.16
CA GLU A 277 31.13 4.23 1.94
C GLU A 277 30.34 4.21 0.63
N GLY A 278 30.31 3.04 -0.01
CA GLY A 278 29.54 2.81 -1.22
C GLY A 278 28.06 2.54 -0.96
N VAL A 279 27.71 2.07 0.27
CA VAL A 279 26.35 1.59 0.61
C VAL A 279 25.78 2.36 1.79
N LEU A 280 24.50 2.76 1.67
CA LEU A 280 23.65 3.24 2.76
C LEU A 280 22.51 2.24 3.01
N ILE A 281 22.44 1.69 4.22
CA ILE A 281 21.30 0.85 4.64
C ILE A 281 20.23 1.73 5.25
N ILE A 282 19.02 1.68 4.72
CA ILE A 282 17.86 2.42 5.24
C ILE A 282 17.19 1.57 6.31
N ASP A 283 17.49 1.85 7.56
CA ASP A 283 17.09 1.09 8.75
C ASP A 283 15.94 1.74 9.53
N VAL A 284 15.14 2.57 8.88
CA VAL A 284 14.01 3.28 9.47
C VAL A 284 12.71 3.05 8.70
N LEU A 285 11.57 2.99 9.42
CA LEU A 285 10.26 2.85 8.81
C LEU A 285 9.69 4.19 8.33
N GLY A 286 8.91 4.14 7.25
CA GLY A 286 8.12 5.27 6.77
C GLY A 286 8.91 6.35 6.02
N LYS A 287 10.22 6.19 5.86
CA LYS A 287 11.09 7.18 5.18
C LYS A 287 11.44 6.82 3.74
N LEU A 288 11.17 5.60 3.28
CA LEU A 288 11.55 5.11 1.95
C LEU A 288 11.11 6.05 0.82
N ARG A 289 9.93 6.65 0.95
CA ARG A 289 9.40 7.62 -0.02
C ARG A 289 10.38 8.78 -0.27
N ASN A 290 11.04 9.28 0.77
CA ASN A 290 12.01 10.37 0.66
C ASN A 290 13.25 9.92 -0.12
N PHE A 291 13.67 8.67 0.05
CA PHE A 291 14.87 8.14 -0.61
C PHE A 291 14.70 7.96 -2.12
N TYR A 292 13.48 7.84 -2.64
CA TYR A 292 13.27 7.83 -4.09
C TYR A 292 13.74 9.13 -4.75
N TYR A 293 13.65 10.27 -4.07
CA TYR A 293 14.11 11.56 -4.62
C TYR A 293 15.62 11.67 -4.75
N PHE A 294 16.39 10.90 -3.99
CA PHE A 294 17.86 10.86 -4.08
C PHE A 294 18.35 9.89 -5.16
N ALA A 295 17.58 8.86 -5.47
CA ALA A 295 17.97 7.85 -6.42
C ALA A 295 17.92 8.35 -7.87
N ASP A 296 18.89 7.93 -8.69
CA ASP A 296 18.85 8.09 -10.14
C ASP A 296 18.10 6.91 -10.80
N LEU A 297 18.20 5.71 -10.18
CA LEU A 297 17.56 4.48 -10.64
C LEU A 297 17.04 3.68 -9.45
N VAL A 298 15.90 3.00 -9.60
CA VAL A 298 15.30 2.15 -8.55
C VAL A 298 15.24 0.70 -9.02
N VAL A 299 15.69 -0.22 -8.18
CA VAL A 299 15.48 -1.67 -8.33
C VAL A 299 14.45 -2.09 -7.28
N MET A 300 13.27 -2.54 -7.73
CA MET A 300 12.16 -2.85 -6.82
C MET A 300 12.22 -4.29 -6.34
N GLY A 301 12.37 -4.47 -5.04
CA GLY A 301 12.30 -5.76 -4.37
C GLY A 301 10.89 -6.37 -4.36
N GLY A 302 10.78 -7.62 -3.91
CA GLY A 302 9.58 -8.44 -4.03
C GLY A 302 9.34 -8.94 -5.45
N THR A 303 10.25 -8.63 -6.39
CA THR A 303 10.13 -9.00 -7.80
C THR A 303 11.18 -10.01 -8.27
N PHE A 304 12.24 -10.25 -7.50
CA PHE A 304 13.30 -11.23 -7.81
C PHE A 304 13.09 -12.59 -7.13
N ALA A 305 12.03 -12.70 -6.31
CA ALA A 305 11.52 -13.94 -5.74
C ALA A 305 9.98 -13.89 -5.77
N PRO A 306 9.24 -15.02 -5.59
CA PRO A 306 7.81 -15.11 -5.85
C PRO A 306 6.93 -14.41 -4.79
N TYR A 307 7.20 -13.15 -4.52
CA TYR A 307 6.39 -12.29 -3.65
C TYR A 307 5.35 -11.46 -4.40
N GLY A 308 5.50 -11.33 -5.74
CA GLY A 308 4.54 -10.65 -6.61
C GLY A 308 4.75 -9.15 -6.79
N GLY A 309 5.82 -8.59 -6.23
CA GLY A 309 6.18 -7.17 -6.38
C GLY A 309 5.58 -6.25 -5.31
N HIS A 310 6.25 -5.13 -5.09
CA HIS A 310 5.85 -4.04 -4.21
C HIS A 310 5.36 -2.82 -5.01
N ASN A 311 4.87 -1.80 -4.29
CA ASN A 311 4.32 -0.58 -4.88
C ASN A 311 5.37 0.19 -5.70
N ILE A 312 5.14 0.32 -7.01
CA ILE A 312 5.98 1.07 -7.94
C ILE A 312 5.46 2.48 -8.23
N ILE A 313 4.28 2.82 -7.74
CA ILE A 313 3.68 4.14 -7.90
C ILE A 313 4.53 5.21 -7.19
N GLU A 314 5.07 4.89 -5.99
CA GLU A 314 5.91 5.82 -5.23
C GLU A 314 7.19 6.24 -5.96
N PRO A 315 8.07 5.34 -6.46
CA PRO A 315 9.24 5.76 -7.23
C PRO A 315 8.87 6.48 -8.52
N VAL A 316 7.83 6.06 -9.23
CA VAL A 316 7.34 6.74 -10.44
C VAL A 316 6.84 8.16 -10.11
N SER A 317 6.16 8.34 -8.98
CA SER A 317 5.73 9.67 -8.52
C SER A 317 6.90 10.62 -8.23
N ALA A 318 8.04 10.06 -7.86
CA ALA A 318 9.30 10.79 -7.70
C ALA A 318 10.08 10.96 -9.02
N SER A 319 9.47 10.70 -10.17
CA SER A 319 10.10 10.73 -11.51
C SER A 319 11.28 9.74 -11.62
N ARG A 320 11.15 8.54 -11.05
CA ARG A 320 12.21 7.53 -11.12
C ARG A 320 11.84 6.40 -12.05
N VAL A 321 12.84 6.00 -12.84
CA VAL A 321 12.80 4.76 -13.64
C VAL A 321 13.00 3.57 -12.71
N VAL A 322 12.24 2.49 -12.96
CA VAL A 322 12.23 1.31 -12.09
C VAL A 322 12.63 0.06 -12.87
N ILE A 323 13.51 -0.75 -12.28
CA ILE A 323 13.77 -2.11 -12.74
C ILE A 323 13.02 -3.08 -11.82
N VAL A 324 12.33 -4.04 -12.41
CA VAL A 324 11.62 -5.14 -11.72
C VAL A 324 12.10 -6.50 -12.23
N GLY A 325 12.13 -7.49 -11.35
CA GLY A 325 12.39 -8.88 -11.71
C GLY A 325 11.15 -9.58 -12.29
N PRO A 326 11.20 -10.93 -12.50
CA PRO A 326 10.14 -11.67 -13.18
C PRO A 326 8.86 -11.87 -12.37
N PHE A 327 8.88 -11.64 -11.05
CA PHE A 327 7.75 -11.91 -10.16
C PHE A 327 6.99 -10.63 -9.80
N TYR A 328 6.18 -10.09 -10.72
CA TYR A 328 5.42 -8.85 -10.53
C TYR A 328 3.90 -9.01 -10.65
N SER A 329 3.38 -10.19 -10.29
CA SER A 329 1.95 -10.51 -10.44
C SER A 329 1.02 -9.56 -9.70
N ASN A 330 1.48 -8.92 -8.62
CA ASN A 330 0.70 -7.98 -7.83
C ASN A 330 0.62 -6.58 -8.44
N ILE A 331 1.52 -6.25 -9.36
CA ILE A 331 1.65 -4.93 -10.01
C ILE A 331 1.68 -5.06 -11.53
N LYS A 332 1.08 -6.14 -12.04
CA LYS A 332 1.14 -6.50 -13.48
C LYS A 332 0.57 -5.41 -14.38
N LYS A 333 -0.51 -4.77 -13.95
CA LYS A 333 -1.17 -3.70 -14.69
C LYS A 333 -0.25 -2.47 -14.78
N GLU A 334 0.22 -2.02 -13.64
CA GLU A 334 1.12 -0.87 -13.54
C GLU A 334 2.42 -1.09 -14.33
N VAL A 335 3.00 -2.29 -14.23
CA VAL A 335 4.21 -2.66 -15.00
C VAL A 335 3.93 -2.60 -16.51
N LYS A 336 2.79 -3.14 -16.98
CA LYS A 336 2.42 -3.09 -18.39
C LYS A 336 2.30 -1.65 -18.90
N GLU A 337 1.51 -0.84 -18.21
CA GLU A 337 1.22 0.54 -18.61
C GLU A 337 2.48 1.44 -18.56
N LEU A 338 3.31 1.30 -17.50
CA LEU A 338 4.54 2.09 -17.35
C LEU A 338 5.68 1.62 -18.27
N ARG A 339 5.67 0.35 -18.70
CA ARG A 339 6.60 -0.16 -19.70
C ARG A 339 6.36 0.52 -21.06
N GLU A 340 5.10 0.78 -21.42
CA GLU A 340 4.72 1.53 -22.62
C GLU A 340 5.23 2.98 -22.57
N GLN A 341 5.42 3.54 -21.36
CA GLN A 341 6.03 4.87 -21.16
C GLN A 341 7.58 4.82 -21.10
N GLY A 342 8.19 3.64 -21.16
CA GLY A 342 9.65 3.47 -21.06
C GLY A 342 10.21 3.66 -19.64
N ALA A 343 9.36 3.78 -18.62
CA ALA A 343 9.78 4.05 -17.25
C ALA A 343 9.97 2.80 -16.37
N ILE A 344 9.67 1.63 -16.92
CA ILE A 344 9.93 0.35 -16.26
C ILE A 344 10.66 -0.60 -17.20
N PHE A 345 11.73 -1.21 -16.66
CA PHE A 345 12.43 -2.32 -17.29
C PHE A 345 12.16 -3.61 -16.53
N VAL A 346 11.78 -4.66 -17.25
CA VAL A 346 11.59 -6.00 -16.70
C VAL A 346 12.82 -6.83 -17.05
N VAL A 347 13.43 -7.43 -16.05
CA VAL A 347 14.58 -8.33 -16.21
C VAL A 347 14.24 -9.73 -15.72
N SER A 348 14.76 -10.76 -16.37
CA SER A 348 14.41 -12.16 -16.08
C SER A 348 15.28 -12.80 -15.01
N ASN A 349 16.51 -12.28 -14.81
CA ASN A 349 17.51 -12.84 -13.91
C ASN A 349 18.55 -11.79 -13.48
N LYS A 350 19.50 -12.22 -12.66
CA LYS A 350 20.57 -11.36 -12.13
C LYS A 350 21.51 -10.81 -13.23
N ASP A 351 21.81 -11.59 -14.25
CA ASP A 351 22.75 -11.18 -15.29
C ASP A 351 22.12 -10.09 -16.18
N GLU A 352 20.83 -10.22 -16.49
CA GLU A 352 20.08 -9.16 -17.15
C GLU A 352 19.95 -7.90 -16.28
N LEU A 353 19.83 -8.06 -14.94
CA LEU A 353 19.81 -6.91 -14.03
C LEU A 353 21.13 -6.14 -14.10
N VAL A 354 22.28 -6.83 -13.99
CA VAL A 354 23.61 -6.20 -14.10
C VAL A 354 23.75 -5.50 -15.45
N LYS A 355 23.45 -6.22 -16.54
CA LYS A 355 23.51 -5.66 -17.91
C LYS A 355 22.62 -4.42 -18.05
N LYS A 356 21.41 -4.45 -17.51
CA LYS A 356 20.49 -3.30 -17.59
C LYS A 356 21.00 -2.12 -16.76
N ILE A 357 21.56 -2.35 -15.58
CA ILE A 357 22.20 -1.30 -14.78
C ILE A 357 23.40 -0.70 -15.53
N ASP A 358 24.26 -1.52 -16.11
CA ASP A 358 25.40 -1.08 -16.92
C ASP A 358 24.98 -0.18 -18.09
N GLU A 359 23.86 -0.53 -18.75
CA GLU A 359 23.31 0.27 -19.85
C GLU A 359 22.79 1.65 -19.36
N LEU A 360 22.37 1.77 -18.11
CA LEU A 360 21.67 2.95 -17.59
C LEU A 360 22.55 3.85 -16.72
N VAL A 361 23.60 3.31 -16.10
CA VAL A 361 24.55 4.12 -15.32
C VAL A 361 25.17 5.20 -16.20
N GLY A 362 25.16 6.44 -15.68
CA GLY A 362 25.65 7.62 -16.41
C GLY A 362 24.66 8.26 -17.38
N LYS A 363 23.51 7.66 -17.64
CA LYS A 363 22.47 8.22 -18.55
C LYS A 363 21.39 9.01 -17.80
N ARG A 364 21.80 9.93 -16.92
CA ARG A 364 20.89 10.68 -16.04
C ARG A 364 19.81 11.44 -16.81
N ASP A 365 20.18 12.11 -17.90
CA ASP A 365 19.22 12.90 -18.69
C ASP A 365 18.12 12.02 -19.30
N LEU A 366 18.50 10.84 -19.82
CA LEU A 366 17.54 9.87 -20.31
C LEU A 366 16.62 9.38 -19.18
N LEU A 367 17.19 8.99 -18.03
CA LEU A 367 16.40 8.53 -16.88
C LEU A 367 15.47 9.61 -16.36
N LYS A 368 15.92 10.86 -16.33
CA LYS A 368 15.09 12.02 -15.96
C LYS A 368 13.91 12.20 -16.90
N GLN A 369 14.16 12.23 -18.21
CA GLN A 369 13.11 12.38 -19.23
C GLN A 369 12.06 11.24 -19.15
N LEU A 370 12.51 9.99 -19.02
CA LEU A 370 11.60 8.84 -18.90
C LEU A 370 10.81 8.88 -17.60
N GLY A 371 11.46 9.27 -16.49
CA GLY A 371 10.82 9.40 -15.20
C GLY A 371 9.77 10.52 -15.16
N GLU A 372 10.06 11.68 -15.75
CA GLU A 372 9.12 12.80 -15.86
C GLU A 372 7.89 12.42 -16.71
N LYS A 373 8.09 11.82 -17.88
CA LYS A 373 7.01 11.31 -18.71
C LYS A 373 6.13 10.31 -18.00
N ALA A 374 6.72 9.40 -17.22
CA ALA A 374 5.96 8.43 -16.44
C ALA A 374 5.18 9.08 -15.30
N ARG A 375 5.75 10.10 -14.65
CA ARG A 375 5.06 10.86 -13.63
C ARG A 375 3.87 11.63 -14.20
N GLU A 376 4.02 12.29 -15.34
CA GLU A 376 2.93 12.97 -16.03
C GLU A 376 1.79 11.99 -16.37
N TRP A 377 2.14 10.83 -16.94
CA TRP A 377 1.17 9.76 -17.19
C TRP A 377 0.46 9.32 -15.88
N LEU A 378 1.21 9.14 -14.80
CA LEU A 378 0.64 8.76 -13.49
C LEU A 378 -0.32 9.84 -12.97
N LEU A 379 0.05 11.11 -13.05
CA LEU A 379 -0.79 12.23 -12.60
C LEU A 379 -2.08 12.35 -13.44
N SER A 380 -2.02 12.01 -14.73
CA SER A 380 -3.22 11.99 -15.61
C SER A 380 -4.27 10.95 -15.16
N LYS A 381 -3.89 9.99 -14.32
CA LYS A 381 -4.79 8.96 -13.76
C LYS A 381 -5.41 9.35 -12.41
N GLN A 382 -5.06 10.52 -11.86
CA GLN A 382 -5.61 10.98 -10.59
C GLN A 382 -7.10 11.37 -10.66
N GLY A 383 -7.72 11.62 -9.51
CA GLY A 383 -9.12 11.99 -9.37
C GLY A 383 -10.06 10.80 -9.13
N ILE A 384 -9.52 9.60 -8.93
CA ILE A 384 -10.30 8.39 -8.64
C ILE A 384 -11.05 8.54 -7.31
N SER A 385 -10.35 8.96 -6.26
CA SER A 385 -10.93 9.13 -4.91
C SER A 385 -12.01 10.19 -4.90
N LYS A 386 -11.85 11.27 -5.67
CA LYS A 386 -12.86 12.32 -5.78
C LYS A 386 -14.14 11.80 -6.43
N ARG A 387 -14.02 11.07 -7.55
CA ARG A 387 -15.18 10.44 -8.23
C ARG A 387 -15.90 9.45 -7.31
N ILE A 388 -15.16 8.60 -6.61
CA ILE A 388 -15.73 7.66 -5.64
C ILE A 388 -16.42 8.40 -4.49
N CYS A 389 -15.83 9.48 -3.98
CA CYS A 389 -16.43 10.33 -2.95
C CYS A 389 -17.77 10.89 -3.42
N GLU A 390 -17.82 11.50 -4.60
CA GLU A 390 -19.03 12.08 -5.18
C GLU A 390 -20.13 11.01 -5.37
N GLU A 391 -19.78 9.82 -5.86
CA GLU A 391 -20.73 8.71 -6.01
C GLU A 391 -21.26 8.20 -4.67
N ILE A 392 -20.40 8.06 -3.64
CA ILE A 392 -20.84 7.66 -2.30
C ILE A 392 -21.79 8.72 -1.68
N LEU A 393 -21.55 10.00 -1.95
CA LEU A 393 -22.36 11.09 -1.43
C LEU A 393 -23.79 11.13 -2.02
N LEU A 394 -24.00 10.68 -3.25
CA LEU A 394 -25.36 10.53 -3.80
C LEU A 394 -26.21 9.60 -2.94
N HIS A 395 -25.64 8.47 -2.49
CA HIS A 395 -26.35 7.57 -1.57
C HIS A 395 -26.56 8.14 -0.17
N PHE A 396 -25.77 9.14 0.24
CA PHE A 396 -25.97 9.83 1.51
C PHE A 396 -27.18 10.78 1.47
N GLU A 397 -27.39 11.45 0.34
CA GLU A 397 -28.48 12.38 0.12
C GLU A 397 -29.82 11.64 -0.04
N GLU A 398 -29.86 10.55 -0.81
CA GLU A 398 -31.06 9.71 -0.99
C GLU A 398 -31.56 9.08 0.32
N GLY A 399 -30.64 8.70 1.23
CA GLY A 399 -30.98 8.17 2.57
C GLY A 399 -31.41 9.22 3.60
N SER A 400 -31.38 10.52 3.25
CA SER A 400 -31.76 11.63 4.15
C SER A 400 -33.19 12.12 3.91
N GLY A 401 -33.91 11.52 2.97
CA GLY A 401 -35.23 11.91 2.49
C GLY A 401 -36.42 11.18 3.14
N PHE A 402 -36.30 10.68 4.41
CA PHE A 402 -37.44 10.17 5.18
C PHE A 402 -37.37 10.63 6.64
#